data_bc18a37c0588b9fbed86807caab34298
#
_entry.id   bc18a37c0588b9fbed86807caab34298
#
_cell.length_a   1.000
_cell.length_b   1.000
_cell.length_c   1.000
_cell.angle_alpha   90.00
_cell.angle_beta   90.00
_cell.angle_gamma   90.00
#
_symmetry.space_group_name_H-M   'P 1'
#
loop_
_entity.id
_entity.type
_entity.pdbx_description
1 polymer ?
#
loop_
_entity_poly.entity_id
_entity_poly.type
_entity_poly.pdbx_seq_one_letter_code
_entity_poly.pdbx_strand_id
1 'polypeptide(L)'
;KTLYPELNYADRIVQEGAFGADASPTVKPVKKVVKSQPDVMDGLGLNYSKGESILQMIESLIGTEKFREGVQNYMNTHAWGNTVADDLWRALDEVSDFNLSAMMKAYLEQPGYPLIHISKDGKLTQSRFHLAGATVEDKTWAVPLKLTYQSNGKILNEVVFIDKETTVLPQLAEADWVYPNDNATGYFRWSIEPAQLNALLNNIDALNKREKKNVLYNYQALLNADQVGVDSVMKVLNSLAKDDDPAVIRAAVGVLAEFSYLVNEDNKAAYAKLLNQNYMPLLNKLTLSQSEQDNADVIRLRNQLYSLLGTHSNNDQLVEQSVKIAKQYLADTSSVPSGIAGTAIEIATRNSEQGEQGTWFNTIVEAFKKAQLPNVKSTLVYSMYFEDKATVFKMLDLALTDDITPANTMYMVVRVARNLDDHTLLYEWLSKNKDALLAKMPDYHVSRMPEFVSTTCSAENLEMANAFYAPISETYQGMARGVEIMQDESQQCMRLKSAFQADFNAFLNEQL
;
A
#
# COMPACT_ATOMS: atom_id res chain seq x y z
N LYS A 1 22.79 -2.00 13.33
CA LYS A 1 23.47 -2.51 12.11
C LYS A 1 22.65 -3.70 11.65
N THR A 2 22.06 -3.61 10.48
CA THR A 2 21.25 -4.68 9.88
C THR A 2 22.13 -5.89 9.60
N LEU A 3 21.69 -7.06 10.04
CA LEU A 3 22.31 -8.36 9.70
C LEU A 3 22.24 -8.64 8.19
N TYR A 4 21.35 -7.94 7.49
CA TYR A 4 21.05 -8.07 6.06
C TYR A 4 20.99 -6.68 5.42
N PRO A 5 22.15 -6.04 5.14
CA PRO A 5 22.20 -4.70 4.55
C PRO A 5 21.52 -4.60 3.17
N GLU A 6 21.44 -5.71 2.45
CA GLU A 6 20.76 -5.82 1.16
C GLU A 6 19.22 -5.65 1.24
N LEU A 7 18.62 -5.77 2.42
CA LEU A 7 17.18 -5.59 2.59
C LEU A 7 16.76 -4.12 2.77
N ASN A 8 17.72 -3.20 2.86
CA ASN A 8 17.51 -1.74 2.93
C ASN A 8 16.37 -1.32 3.88
N TYR A 9 16.28 -1.93 5.05
CA TYR A 9 15.24 -1.57 6.05
C TYR A 9 15.29 -0.10 6.44
N ALA A 10 16.48 0.52 6.39
CA ALA A 10 16.66 1.94 6.70
C ALA A 10 15.89 2.87 5.74
N ASP A 11 15.62 2.43 4.52
CA ASP A 11 14.92 3.21 3.50
C ASP A 11 13.40 2.97 3.48
N ARG A 12 12.90 2.06 4.32
CA ARG A 12 11.47 1.79 4.45
C ARG A 12 10.78 2.93 5.19
N ILE A 13 9.68 3.42 4.62
CA ILE A 13 8.74 4.33 5.30
C ILE A 13 7.71 3.44 5.99
N VAL A 14 7.97 3.10 7.26
CA VAL A 14 7.14 2.14 8.03
C VAL A 14 5.72 2.64 8.25
N GLN A 15 5.55 3.96 8.34
CA GLN A 15 4.28 4.64 8.55
C GLN A 15 3.24 4.30 7.47
N GLU A 16 3.66 4.10 6.23
CA GLU A 16 2.74 3.78 5.11
C GLU A 16 2.01 2.44 5.33
N GLY A 17 2.62 1.50 6.05
CA GLY A 17 1.96 0.25 6.44
C GLY A 17 0.85 0.41 7.49
N ALA A 18 0.79 1.55 8.17
CA ALA A 18 -0.19 1.84 9.22
C ALA A 18 -1.27 2.83 8.77
N PHE A 19 -0.89 3.85 7.99
CA PHE A 19 -1.75 4.99 7.69
C PHE A 19 -3.07 4.61 7.02
N GLY A 20 -3.08 3.64 6.10
CA GLY A 20 -4.30 3.22 5.41
C GLY A 20 -5.36 2.70 6.38
N ALA A 21 -4.97 1.76 7.26
CA ALA A 21 -5.87 1.20 8.26
C ALA A 21 -6.27 2.23 9.33
N ASP A 22 -5.34 3.11 9.73
CA ASP A 22 -5.57 4.11 10.78
C ASP A 22 -6.38 5.33 10.29
N ALA A 23 -6.53 5.52 8.98
CA ALA A 23 -7.40 6.54 8.37
C ALA A 23 -8.88 6.10 8.29
N SER A 24 -9.17 4.81 8.49
CA SER A 24 -10.54 4.28 8.41
C SER A 24 -11.45 4.97 9.46
N PRO A 25 -12.68 5.34 9.11
CA PRO A 25 -13.64 5.90 10.06
C PRO A 25 -14.00 4.92 11.18
N THR A 26 -13.87 3.61 10.93
CA THR A 26 -14.19 2.53 11.89
C THR A 26 -12.96 2.05 12.68
N VAL A 27 -11.79 2.70 12.52
CA VAL A 27 -10.55 2.32 13.22
C VAL A 27 -10.70 2.46 14.74
N LYS A 28 -10.17 1.48 15.47
CA LYS A 28 -10.10 1.49 16.93
C LYS A 28 -8.70 1.91 17.40
N PRO A 29 -8.59 2.51 18.60
CA PRO A 29 -7.30 2.79 19.21
C PRO A 29 -6.44 1.52 19.35
N VAL A 30 -5.11 1.67 19.31
CA VAL A 30 -4.18 0.57 19.59
C VAL A 30 -4.39 0.05 21.03
N LYS A 31 -4.46 0.97 22.00
CA LYS A 31 -4.79 0.63 23.41
C LYS A 31 -6.29 0.61 23.58
N LYS A 32 -6.87 -0.57 23.49
CA LYS A 32 -8.31 -0.83 23.62
C LYS A 32 -8.59 -1.92 24.64
N VAL A 33 -9.84 -1.99 25.11
CA VAL A 33 -10.29 -3.08 25.99
C VAL A 33 -10.47 -4.35 25.15
N VAL A 34 -9.74 -5.41 25.52
CA VAL A 34 -9.83 -6.74 24.91
C VAL A 34 -10.72 -7.62 25.76
N LYS A 35 -11.82 -8.13 25.19
CA LYS A 35 -12.79 -9.01 25.87
C LYS A 35 -12.80 -10.42 25.28
N SER A 36 -12.32 -10.60 24.06
CA SER A 36 -12.38 -11.84 23.31
C SER A 36 -11.17 -11.99 22.38
N GLN A 37 -10.95 -13.20 21.87
CA GLN A 37 -9.89 -13.46 20.90
C GLN A 37 -10.03 -12.63 19.61
N PRO A 38 -11.22 -12.43 19.01
CA PRO A 38 -11.38 -11.53 17.87
C PRO A 38 -10.96 -10.09 18.15
N ASP A 39 -11.15 -9.59 19.39
CA ASP A 39 -10.69 -8.23 19.74
C ASP A 39 -9.15 -8.12 19.68
N VAL A 40 -8.42 -9.20 19.95
CA VAL A 40 -6.94 -9.24 19.80
C VAL A 40 -6.57 -9.15 18.33
N MET A 41 -7.29 -9.87 17.48
CA MET A 41 -7.00 -9.95 16.04
C MET A 41 -7.45 -8.69 15.28
N ASP A 42 -8.50 -7.99 15.76
CA ASP A 42 -8.98 -6.74 15.20
C ASP A 42 -7.90 -5.65 15.34
N GLY A 43 -7.38 -5.19 14.20
CA GLY A 43 -6.31 -4.20 14.13
C GLY A 43 -4.92 -4.71 14.53
N LEU A 44 -4.69 -6.03 14.59
CA LEU A 44 -3.37 -6.58 14.97
C LEU A 44 -2.24 -6.03 14.08
N GLY A 45 -2.45 -5.98 12.76
CA GLY A 45 -1.48 -5.40 11.82
C GLY A 45 -1.19 -3.93 12.11
N LEU A 46 -2.24 -3.16 12.43
CA LEU A 46 -2.10 -1.75 12.82
C LEU A 46 -1.32 -1.60 14.13
N ASN A 47 -1.57 -2.45 15.12
CA ASN A 47 -0.86 -2.38 16.40
C ASN A 47 0.66 -2.48 16.22
N TYR A 48 1.12 -3.39 15.34
CA TYR A 48 2.55 -3.53 15.02
C TYR A 48 3.07 -2.35 14.20
N SER A 49 2.42 -2.02 13.09
CA SER A 49 2.92 -1.00 12.16
C SER A 49 2.84 0.42 12.74
N LYS A 50 1.77 0.77 13.49
CA LYS A 50 1.67 2.04 14.21
C LYS A 50 2.67 2.10 15.36
N GLY A 51 2.82 1.00 16.13
CA GLY A 51 3.80 0.92 17.21
C GLY A 51 5.24 1.11 16.70
N GLU A 52 5.63 0.40 15.64
CA GLU A 52 6.94 0.56 14.98
C GLU A 52 7.15 2.02 14.52
N SER A 53 6.15 2.62 13.89
CA SER A 53 6.21 3.99 13.37
C SER A 53 6.42 5.02 14.48
N ILE A 54 5.71 4.88 15.59
CA ILE A 54 5.81 5.81 16.71
C ILE A 54 7.15 5.65 17.43
N LEU A 55 7.65 4.42 17.61
CA LEU A 55 8.99 4.19 18.17
C LEU A 55 10.08 4.78 17.27
N GLN A 56 9.95 4.68 15.95
CA GLN A 56 10.88 5.32 15.02
C GLN A 56 10.81 6.85 15.10
N MET A 57 9.61 7.42 15.25
CA MET A 57 9.43 8.86 15.45
C MET A 57 10.11 9.33 16.74
N ILE A 58 9.98 8.59 17.85
CA ILE A 58 10.64 8.88 19.12
C ILE A 58 12.16 8.76 19.00
N GLU A 59 12.68 7.68 18.41
CA GLU A 59 14.12 7.51 18.19
C GLU A 59 14.69 8.66 17.36
N SER A 60 13.98 9.09 16.31
CA SER A 60 14.37 10.23 15.48
C SER A 60 14.35 11.56 16.25
N LEU A 61 13.45 11.70 17.22
CA LEU A 61 13.32 12.89 18.05
C LEU A 61 14.42 13.02 19.08
N ILE A 62 14.67 11.97 19.88
CA ILE A 62 15.62 12.02 20.99
C ILE A 62 17.04 11.56 20.62
N GLY A 63 17.18 10.96 19.44
CA GLY A 63 18.44 10.38 18.95
C GLY A 63 18.64 8.93 19.39
N THR A 64 19.35 8.18 18.55
CA THR A 64 19.57 6.72 18.71
C THR A 64 20.24 6.36 20.04
N GLU A 65 21.19 7.16 20.53
CA GLU A 65 21.91 6.86 21.76
C GLU A 65 21.01 7.00 23.01
N LYS A 66 20.25 8.10 23.13
CA LYS A 66 19.27 8.28 24.21
C LYS A 66 18.17 7.20 24.16
N PHE A 67 17.67 6.91 22.95
CA PHE A 67 16.67 5.86 22.76
C PHE A 67 17.19 4.49 23.24
N ARG A 68 18.43 4.15 22.86
CA ARG A 68 19.09 2.92 23.31
C ARG A 68 19.25 2.87 24.82
N GLU A 69 19.68 3.98 25.44
CA GLU A 69 19.83 4.08 26.89
C GLU A 69 18.49 3.86 27.61
N GLY A 70 17.41 4.54 27.17
CA GLY A 70 16.08 4.36 27.74
C GLY A 70 15.57 2.92 27.64
N VAL A 71 15.77 2.25 26.48
CA VAL A 71 15.42 0.84 26.30
C VAL A 71 16.25 -0.07 27.19
N GLN A 72 17.56 0.21 27.37
CA GLN A 72 18.42 -0.54 28.29
C GLN A 72 17.97 -0.40 29.74
N ASN A 73 17.63 0.82 30.18
CA ASN A 73 17.10 1.08 31.52
C ASN A 73 15.81 0.32 31.77
N TYR A 74 14.87 0.36 30.80
CA TYR A 74 13.64 -0.43 30.84
C TYR A 74 13.92 -1.93 30.99
N MET A 75 14.78 -2.49 30.16
CA MET A 75 15.11 -3.92 30.19
C MET A 75 15.78 -4.35 31.48
N ASN A 76 16.68 -3.53 32.02
CA ASN A 76 17.38 -3.81 33.29
C ASN A 76 16.42 -3.75 34.48
N THR A 77 15.54 -2.73 34.52
CA THR A 77 14.57 -2.55 35.62
C THR A 77 13.55 -3.66 35.70
N HIS A 78 13.13 -4.17 34.55
CA HIS A 78 12.02 -5.15 34.45
C HIS A 78 12.50 -6.56 34.02
N ALA A 79 13.81 -6.84 34.14
CA ALA A 79 14.37 -8.14 33.77
C ALA A 79 13.63 -9.27 34.48
N TRP A 80 13.22 -10.30 33.68
CA TRP A 80 12.51 -11.49 34.16
C TRP A 80 11.12 -11.23 34.79
N GLY A 81 10.60 -10.02 34.66
CA GLY A 81 9.27 -9.61 35.12
C GLY A 81 8.27 -9.38 33.99
N ASN A 82 7.07 -8.98 34.37
CA ASN A 82 6.04 -8.49 33.44
C ASN A 82 6.04 -6.97 33.43
N THR A 83 5.66 -6.38 32.32
CA THR A 83 5.62 -4.94 32.11
C THR A 83 4.30 -4.49 31.49
N VAL A 84 4.01 -3.20 31.63
CA VAL A 84 2.97 -2.48 30.87
C VAL A 84 3.63 -1.44 29.97
N ALA A 85 2.90 -0.94 28.97
CA ALA A 85 3.44 0.03 28.01
C ALA A 85 4.02 1.28 28.70
N ASP A 86 3.37 1.75 29.76
CA ASP A 86 3.80 2.94 30.52
C ASP A 86 5.19 2.77 31.17
N ASP A 87 5.65 1.55 31.40
CA ASP A 87 7.00 1.32 31.95
C ASP A 87 8.09 1.67 30.92
N LEU A 88 7.87 1.36 29.65
CA LEU A 88 8.77 1.76 28.57
C LEU A 88 8.76 3.27 28.37
N TRP A 89 7.57 3.90 28.41
CA TRP A 89 7.46 5.35 28.22
C TRP A 89 8.17 6.12 29.31
N ARG A 90 8.03 5.71 30.55
CA ARG A 90 8.76 6.33 31.68
C ARG A 90 10.28 6.22 31.53
N ALA A 91 10.77 5.05 31.14
CA ALA A 91 12.20 4.86 30.93
C ALA A 91 12.77 5.73 29.79
N LEU A 92 11.96 6.02 28.76
CA LEU A 92 12.31 6.93 27.67
C LEU A 92 12.20 8.41 28.11
N ASP A 93 11.21 8.77 28.95
CA ASP A 93 11.09 10.11 29.52
C ASP A 93 12.30 10.47 30.38
N GLU A 94 12.84 9.51 31.17
CA GLU A 94 13.99 9.73 32.06
C GLU A 94 15.28 10.15 31.31
N VAL A 95 15.41 9.77 30.03
CA VAL A 95 16.58 10.08 29.20
C VAL A 95 16.30 11.19 28.18
N SER A 96 15.11 11.80 28.23
CA SER A 96 14.61 12.77 27.24
C SER A 96 14.26 14.10 27.89
N ASP A 97 14.42 15.19 27.14
CA ASP A 97 13.93 16.52 27.53
C ASP A 97 12.44 16.74 27.13
N PHE A 98 11.79 15.70 26.55
CA PHE A 98 10.41 15.75 26.04
C PHE A 98 9.48 14.87 26.88
N ASN A 99 8.21 15.24 26.98
CA ASN A 99 7.18 14.42 27.62
C ASN A 99 6.67 13.37 26.62
N LEU A 100 7.44 12.29 26.46
CA LEU A 100 7.12 11.21 25.53
C LEU A 100 5.88 10.41 25.95
N SER A 101 5.66 10.24 27.26
CA SER A 101 4.46 9.58 27.80
C SER A 101 3.18 10.27 27.35
N ALA A 102 3.11 11.60 27.38
CA ALA A 102 1.94 12.34 26.91
C ALA A 102 1.73 12.18 25.38
N MET A 103 2.83 12.24 24.62
CA MET A 103 2.79 12.01 23.17
C MET A 103 2.29 10.60 22.85
N MET A 104 2.82 9.58 23.52
CA MET A 104 2.42 8.18 23.31
C MET A 104 0.95 7.94 23.61
N LYS A 105 0.42 8.51 24.70
CA LYS A 105 -1.01 8.43 25.01
C LYS A 105 -1.87 8.98 23.88
N ALA A 106 -1.51 10.16 23.34
CA ALA A 106 -2.24 10.77 22.24
C ALA A 106 -2.30 9.85 21.00
N TYR A 107 -1.21 9.15 20.68
CA TYR A 107 -1.18 8.27 19.50
C TYR A 107 -1.78 6.88 19.73
N LEU A 108 -1.69 6.31 20.93
CA LEU A 108 -2.12 4.93 21.20
C LEU A 108 -3.54 4.82 21.74
N GLU A 109 -4.02 5.84 22.47
CA GLU A 109 -5.35 5.85 23.09
C GLU A 109 -6.40 6.56 22.22
N GLN A 110 -5.97 7.22 21.12
CA GLN A 110 -6.85 7.83 20.13
C GLN A 110 -6.77 7.08 18.80
N PRO A 111 -7.92 6.93 18.07
CA PRO A 111 -7.92 6.43 16.70
C PRO A 111 -7.46 7.51 15.72
N GLY A 112 -6.78 7.12 14.65
CA GLY A 112 -6.32 8.03 13.63
C GLY A 112 -5.00 8.72 13.96
N TYR A 113 -4.69 9.76 13.18
CA TYR A 113 -3.45 10.52 13.24
C TYR A 113 -3.66 11.95 12.68
N PRO A 114 -2.74 12.89 12.97
CA PRO A 114 -2.93 14.27 12.56
C PRO A 114 -2.59 14.53 11.08
N LEU A 115 -3.29 15.52 10.52
CA LEU A 115 -2.92 16.28 9.34
C LEU A 115 -2.44 17.66 9.77
N ILE A 116 -1.24 18.05 9.37
CA ILE A 116 -0.64 19.36 9.63
C ILE A 116 -0.67 20.17 8.33
N HIS A 117 -1.43 21.23 8.30
CA HIS A 117 -1.43 22.18 7.19
C HIS A 117 -0.51 23.36 7.50
N ILE A 118 0.37 23.73 6.56
CA ILE A 118 1.27 24.87 6.65
C ILE A 118 0.91 25.88 5.57
N SER A 119 0.40 27.02 5.98
CA SER A 119 0.11 28.13 5.09
C SER A 119 1.36 28.97 4.79
N LYS A 120 1.31 29.75 3.72
CA LYS A 120 2.44 30.57 3.25
C LYS A 120 2.95 31.58 4.31
N ASP A 121 2.09 32.08 5.18
CA ASP A 121 2.43 33.00 6.25
C ASP A 121 3.05 32.31 7.49
N GLY A 122 3.32 31.01 7.43
CA GLY A 122 3.91 30.23 8.52
C GLY A 122 2.91 29.85 9.61
N LYS A 123 1.60 29.96 9.36
CA LYS A 123 0.59 29.44 10.28
C LYS A 123 0.41 27.93 10.04
N LEU A 124 0.54 27.15 11.10
CA LEU A 124 0.30 25.72 11.13
C LEU A 124 -1.05 25.44 11.78
N THR A 125 -1.86 24.59 11.15
CA THR A 125 -3.10 24.08 11.73
C THR A 125 -3.06 22.58 11.80
N GLN A 126 -3.62 22.02 12.86
CA GLN A 126 -3.71 20.58 13.10
C GLN A 126 -5.18 20.15 13.07
N SER A 127 -5.48 19.08 12.36
CA SER A 127 -6.77 18.37 12.37
C SER A 127 -6.55 16.87 12.32
N ARG A 128 -7.57 16.07 12.57
CA ARG A 128 -7.48 14.62 12.32
C ARG A 128 -7.54 14.34 10.81
N PHE A 129 -6.58 13.57 10.30
CA PHE A 129 -6.62 13.09 8.92
C PHE A 129 -7.79 12.09 8.75
N HIS A 130 -8.55 12.23 7.66
CA HIS A 130 -9.60 11.31 7.28
C HIS A 130 -9.73 11.21 5.75
N LEU A 131 -10.26 10.10 5.28
CA LEU A 131 -10.53 9.90 3.86
C LEU A 131 -11.76 10.71 3.42
N ALA A 132 -11.85 11.00 2.13
CA ALA A 132 -12.95 11.74 1.53
C ALA A 132 -14.32 11.15 1.92
N GLY A 133 -15.24 12.02 2.32
CA GLY A 133 -16.60 11.64 2.73
C GLY A 133 -16.72 10.91 4.06
N ALA A 134 -15.62 10.66 4.77
CA ALA A 134 -15.67 10.11 6.12
C ALA A 134 -16.03 11.19 7.14
N THR A 135 -16.88 10.85 8.10
CA THR A 135 -17.18 11.69 9.27
C THR A 135 -16.42 11.13 10.46
N VAL A 136 -15.51 11.92 11.01
CA VAL A 136 -14.70 11.54 12.17
C VAL A 136 -14.75 12.63 13.24
N GLU A 137 -14.58 12.24 14.50
CA GLU A 137 -14.40 13.21 15.58
C GLU A 137 -13.04 13.87 15.47
N ASP A 138 -13.00 15.19 15.54
CA ASP A 138 -11.76 15.94 15.49
C ASP A 138 -10.96 15.77 16.79
N LYS A 139 -9.62 15.66 16.63
CA LYS A 139 -8.70 15.39 17.74
C LYS A 139 -7.38 16.09 17.49
N THR A 140 -6.65 16.32 18.57
CA THR A 140 -5.29 16.88 18.54
C THR A 140 -4.28 15.91 19.12
N TRP A 141 -3.04 16.01 18.65
CA TRP A 141 -1.89 15.23 19.09
C TRP A 141 -0.75 16.14 19.48
N ALA A 142 0.13 15.67 20.33
CA ALA A 142 1.43 16.29 20.56
C ALA A 142 2.39 15.80 19.47
N VAL A 143 2.57 16.59 18.42
CA VAL A 143 3.34 16.22 17.21
C VAL A 143 4.74 16.81 17.29
N PRO A 144 5.82 16.00 17.31
CA PRO A 144 7.18 16.49 17.13
C PRO A 144 7.42 16.73 15.63
N LEU A 145 7.15 17.93 15.17
CA LEU A 145 7.33 18.31 13.78
C LEU A 145 8.80 18.64 13.51
N LYS A 146 9.44 17.84 12.67
CA LYS A 146 10.81 18.07 12.20
C LYS A 146 10.74 18.70 10.81
N LEU A 147 11.17 19.94 10.73
CA LEU A 147 11.13 20.76 9.51
C LEU A 147 12.50 20.80 8.85
N THR A 148 12.52 20.67 7.53
CA THR A 148 13.64 21.08 6.67
C THR A 148 13.13 22.18 5.75
N TYR A 149 13.78 23.32 5.73
CA TYR A 149 13.39 24.44 4.86
C TYR A 149 14.61 25.24 4.39
N GLN A 150 14.48 25.95 3.30
CA GLN A 150 15.50 26.86 2.81
C GLN A 150 15.09 28.31 3.07
N SER A 151 15.99 29.10 3.61
CA SER A 151 15.83 30.53 3.74
C SER A 151 17.17 31.22 3.52
N ASN A 152 17.17 32.30 2.71
CA ASN A 152 18.38 33.04 2.36
C ASN A 152 19.49 32.15 1.79
N GLY A 153 19.13 31.16 0.96
CA GLY A 153 20.05 30.21 0.32
C GLY A 153 20.67 29.18 1.26
N LYS A 154 20.21 29.07 2.51
CA LYS A 154 20.68 28.07 3.50
C LYS A 154 19.58 27.09 3.83
N ILE A 155 19.91 25.80 3.84
CA ILE A 155 19.03 24.75 4.35
C ILE A 155 19.13 24.71 5.87
N LEU A 156 17.99 24.76 6.54
CA LEU A 156 17.83 24.79 7.99
C LEU A 156 16.96 23.61 8.41
N ASN A 157 17.28 23.04 9.58
CA ASN A 157 16.51 22.00 10.23
C ASN A 157 16.03 22.50 11.59
N GLU A 158 14.75 22.28 11.89
CA GLU A 158 14.14 22.73 13.14
C GLU A 158 13.18 21.68 13.68
N VAL A 159 13.12 21.54 15.02
CA VAL A 159 12.13 20.68 15.69
C VAL A 159 11.16 21.58 16.45
N VAL A 160 9.88 21.45 16.14
CA VAL A 160 8.80 22.20 16.77
C VAL A 160 7.75 21.24 17.33
N PHE A 161 7.32 21.45 18.57
CA PHE A 161 6.20 20.72 19.15
C PHE A 161 4.88 21.41 18.83
N ILE A 162 3.96 20.67 18.22
CA ILE A 162 2.61 21.14 17.94
C ILE A 162 1.67 20.34 18.82
N ASP A 163 1.15 20.94 19.87
CA ASP A 163 0.19 20.34 20.82
C ASP A 163 -1.17 21.06 20.84
N LYS A 164 -1.34 22.04 19.95
CA LYS A 164 -2.53 22.88 19.80
C LYS A 164 -3.06 22.80 18.38
N GLU A 165 -4.31 23.16 18.20
CA GLU A 165 -4.95 23.27 16.89
C GLU A 165 -4.22 24.26 15.95
N THR A 166 -3.65 25.32 16.50
CA THR A 166 -2.93 26.35 15.73
C THR A 166 -1.62 26.72 16.39
N THR A 167 -0.56 26.79 15.58
CA THR A 167 0.78 27.27 15.93
C THR A 167 1.27 28.20 14.82
N VAL A 168 2.07 29.24 15.16
CA VAL A 168 2.63 30.16 14.16
C VAL A 168 4.15 30.10 14.22
N LEU A 169 4.77 29.88 13.05
CA LEU A 169 6.22 29.87 12.83
C LEU A 169 6.58 30.97 11.80
N PRO A 170 6.81 32.22 12.23
CA PRO A 170 6.99 33.34 11.32
C PRO A 170 8.14 33.17 10.33
N GLN A 171 9.19 32.40 10.73
CA GLN A 171 10.34 32.12 9.88
C GLN A 171 9.99 31.33 8.59
N LEU A 172 8.89 30.62 8.57
CA LEU A 172 8.45 29.89 7.37
C LEU A 172 7.82 30.80 6.32
N ALA A 173 7.37 32.01 6.68
CA ALA A 173 6.86 32.99 5.73
C ALA A 173 7.93 33.47 4.73
N GLU A 174 9.20 33.46 5.16
CA GLU A 174 10.36 33.86 4.36
C GLU A 174 11.12 32.65 3.77
N ALA A 175 10.55 31.43 3.89
CA ALA A 175 11.18 30.25 3.36
C ALA A 175 11.00 30.14 1.83
N ASP A 176 12.10 29.83 1.12
CA ASP A 176 12.09 29.55 -0.33
C ASP A 176 11.27 28.28 -0.62
N TRP A 177 11.43 27.24 0.20
CA TRP A 177 10.66 26.01 0.23
C TRP A 177 10.66 25.38 1.63
N VAL A 178 9.69 24.52 1.92
CA VAL A 178 9.57 23.79 3.20
C VAL A 178 9.22 22.32 2.95
N TYR A 179 9.88 21.45 3.73
CA TYR A 179 9.53 20.03 3.84
C TYR A 179 9.26 19.69 5.32
N PRO A 180 8.02 19.30 5.68
CA PRO A 180 7.60 19.24 7.09
C PRO A 180 7.90 17.93 7.81
N ASN A 181 8.65 16.98 7.25
CA ASN A 181 8.86 15.67 7.83
C ASN A 181 10.29 15.15 7.62
N ASP A 182 11.27 15.89 8.17
CA ASP A 182 12.70 15.54 8.04
C ASP A 182 12.95 14.04 8.30
N ASN A 183 13.70 13.41 7.38
CA ASN A 183 13.93 11.97 7.31
C ASN A 183 12.66 11.11 7.22
N ALA A 184 11.50 11.68 6.96
CA ALA A 184 10.21 10.96 6.82
C ALA A 184 9.93 10.03 8.01
N THR A 185 10.13 10.50 9.24
CA THR A 185 9.97 9.69 10.47
C THR A 185 8.72 10.02 11.28
N GLY A 186 8.06 11.15 10.99
CA GLY A 186 6.86 11.57 11.69
C GLY A 186 5.63 10.72 11.36
N TYR A 187 4.78 10.45 12.36
CA TYR A 187 3.52 9.76 12.20
C TYR A 187 2.37 10.76 12.04
N PHE A 188 2.33 11.42 10.89
CA PHE A 188 1.33 12.43 10.50
C PHE A 188 1.34 12.62 8.98
N ARG A 189 0.25 13.14 8.42
CA ARG A 189 0.21 13.71 7.08
C ARG A 189 0.40 15.22 7.15
N TRP A 190 0.84 15.80 6.06
CA TRP A 190 1.05 17.23 5.96
C TRP A 190 0.56 17.78 4.62
N SER A 191 0.13 19.04 4.62
CA SER A 191 -0.23 19.75 3.40
C SER A 191 0.39 21.15 3.40
N ILE A 192 0.73 21.62 2.23
CA ILE A 192 1.24 22.96 1.94
C ILE A 192 0.47 23.54 0.76
N GLU A 193 0.53 24.84 0.60
CA GLU A 193 -0.16 25.49 -0.50
C GLU A 193 0.45 25.13 -1.87
N PRO A 194 -0.30 25.18 -3.00
CA PRO A 194 0.20 24.75 -4.32
C PRO A 194 1.48 25.46 -4.77
N ALA A 195 1.65 26.75 -4.41
CA ALA A 195 2.88 27.49 -4.72
C ALA A 195 4.10 26.96 -3.94
N GLN A 196 3.90 26.58 -2.68
CA GLN A 196 4.93 25.96 -1.85
C GLN A 196 5.28 24.55 -2.34
N LEU A 197 4.30 23.77 -2.82
CA LEU A 197 4.57 22.49 -3.47
C LEU A 197 5.46 22.67 -4.69
N ASN A 198 5.13 23.61 -5.59
CA ASN A 198 5.96 23.86 -6.77
C ASN A 198 7.39 24.24 -6.37
N ALA A 199 7.55 25.07 -5.34
CA ALA A 199 8.87 25.45 -4.82
C ALA A 199 9.63 24.23 -4.26
N LEU A 200 8.98 23.35 -3.51
CA LEU A 200 9.56 22.10 -3.01
C LEU A 200 9.98 21.18 -4.15
N LEU A 201 9.11 20.96 -5.16
CA LEU A 201 9.41 20.08 -6.31
C LEU A 201 10.56 20.62 -7.18
N ASN A 202 10.70 21.95 -7.31
CA ASN A 202 11.84 22.56 -7.99
C ASN A 202 13.16 22.35 -7.24
N ASN A 203 13.11 21.99 -5.97
CA ASN A 203 14.26 21.71 -5.11
C ASN A 203 14.26 20.27 -4.58
N ILE A 204 13.57 19.35 -5.27
CA ILE A 204 13.36 17.97 -4.80
C ILE A 204 14.67 17.20 -4.58
N ASP A 205 15.73 17.56 -5.28
CA ASP A 205 17.05 16.94 -5.16
C ASP A 205 17.77 17.31 -3.84
N ALA A 206 17.28 18.31 -3.10
CA ALA A 206 17.73 18.58 -1.74
C ALA A 206 17.22 17.52 -0.74
N LEU A 207 16.20 16.77 -1.09
CA LEU A 207 15.62 15.74 -0.27
C LEU A 207 16.30 14.39 -0.49
N ASN A 208 16.43 13.60 0.59
CA ASN A 208 16.89 12.22 0.48
C ASN A 208 15.79 11.30 -0.09
N LYS A 209 16.13 10.07 -0.46
CA LYS A 209 15.20 9.12 -1.11
C LYS A 209 13.98 8.75 -0.26
N ARG A 210 14.09 8.75 1.10
CA ARG A 210 12.92 8.53 1.97
C ARG A 210 11.96 9.71 1.92
N GLU A 211 12.49 10.91 1.96
CA GLU A 211 11.75 12.15 1.90
C GLU A 211 11.04 12.31 0.55
N LYS A 212 11.74 12.05 -0.57
CA LYS A 212 11.14 12.01 -1.91
C LYS A 212 9.94 11.05 -1.99
N LYS A 213 10.09 9.82 -1.48
CA LYS A 213 8.98 8.86 -1.39
C LYS A 213 7.87 9.33 -0.44
N ASN A 214 8.22 9.96 0.68
CA ASN A 214 7.22 10.51 1.60
C ASN A 214 6.39 11.63 0.96
N VAL A 215 7.00 12.55 0.19
CA VAL A 215 6.24 13.55 -0.58
C VAL A 215 5.21 12.87 -1.46
N LEU A 216 5.60 11.82 -2.19
CA LEU A 216 4.71 11.09 -3.08
C LEU A 216 3.53 10.44 -2.35
N TYR A 217 3.81 9.61 -1.34
CA TYR A 217 2.77 8.92 -0.58
C TYR A 217 1.88 9.88 0.21
N ASN A 218 2.44 11.01 0.66
CA ASN A 218 1.68 12.05 1.33
C ASN A 218 0.67 12.70 0.36
N TYR A 219 1.09 13.06 -0.85
CA TYR A 219 0.19 13.66 -1.85
C TYR A 219 -0.85 12.66 -2.37
N GLN A 220 -0.51 11.40 -2.51
CA GLN A 220 -1.47 10.32 -2.78
C GLN A 220 -2.53 10.23 -1.65
N ALA A 221 -2.11 10.30 -0.39
CA ALA A 221 -3.03 10.28 0.74
C ALA A 221 -3.92 11.53 0.78
N LEU A 222 -3.39 12.72 0.47
CA LEU A 222 -4.16 13.95 0.36
C LEU A 222 -5.20 13.88 -0.78
N LEU A 223 -4.85 13.25 -1.90
CA LEU A 223 -5.82 12.97 -2.97
C LEU A 223 -6.97 12.10 -2.44
N ASN A 224 -6.66 10.99 -1.77
CA ASN A 224 -7.67 10.09 -1.19
C ASN A 224 -8.53 10.76 -0.10
N ALA A 225 -8.05 11.86 0.47
CA ALA A 225 -8.76 12.70 1.43
C ALA A 225 -9.52 13.88 0.77
N ASP A 226 -9.48 13.99 -0.58
CA ASP A 226 -10.05 15.11 -1.35
C ASP A 226 -9.49 16.49 -0.93
N GLN A 227 -8.23 16.51 -0.51
CA GLN A 227 -7.51 17.74 -0.13
C GLN A 227 -6.70 18.35 -1.28
N VAL A 228 -6.41 17.55 -2.31
CA VAL A 228 -5.68 17.96 -3.52
C VAL A 228 -6.27 17.28 -4.75
N GLY A 229 -6.14 17.89 -5.92
CA GLY A 229 -6.55 17.30 -7.18
C GLY A 229 -5.52 16.33 -7.77
N VAL A 230 -5.94 15.59 -8.80
CA VAL A 230 -5.10 14.63 -9.55
C VAL A 230 -3.83 15.30 -10.09
N ASP A 231 -3.93 16.56 -10.56
CA ASP A 231 -2.82 17.32 -11.11
C ASP A 231 -1.65 17.49 -10.12
N SER A 232 -1.94 17.66 -8.85
CA SER A 232 -0.91 17.78 -7.80
C SER A 232 -0.12 16.49 -7.63
N VAL A 233 -0.80 15.33 -7.62
CA VAL A 233 -0.15 14.02 -7.55
C VAL A 233 0.67 13.76 -8.81
N MET A 234 0.13 14.10 -9.99
CA MET A 234 0.84 13.93 -11.26
C MET A 234 2.08 14.82 -11.38
N LYS A 235 2.07 16.04 -10.82
CA LYS A 235 3.27 16.88 -10.71
C LYS A 235 4.36 16.21 -9.86
N VAL A 236 3.98 15.63 -8.71
CA VAL A 236 4.93 14.88 -7.88
C VAL A 236 5.45 13.66 -8.62
N LEU A 237 4.59 12.87 -9.27
CA LEU A 237 4.98 11.71 -10.08
C LEU A 237 5.96 12.08 -11.18
N ASN A 238 5.67 13.13 -11.95
CA ASN A 238 6.53 13.60 -13.05
C ASN A 238 7.90 14.09 -12.54
N SER A 239 7.94 14.69 -11.35
CA SER A 239 9.19 15.12 -10.71
C SER A 239 10.06 13.92 -10.32
N LEU A 240 9.47 12.81 -9.86
CA LEU A 240 10.18 11.64 -9.37
C LEU A 240 10.41 10.54 -10.42
N ALA A 241 9.70 10.57 -11.55
CA ALA A 241 9.82 9.56 -12.62
C ALA A 241 11.21 9.52 -13.26
N LYS A 242 11.97 10.61 -13.13
CA LYS A 242 13.32 10.78 -13.69
C LYS A 242 14.44 10.73 -12.64
N ASP A 243 14.11 10.31 -11.42
CA ASP A 243 15.07 10.17 -10.34
C ASP A 243 16.13 9.10 -10.68
N ASP A 244 17.33 9.23 -10.13
CA ASP A 244 18.41 8.25 -10.35
C ASP A 244 18.30 7.02 -9.43
N ASP A 245 17.55 7.11 -8.33
CA ASP A 245 17.38 6.01 -7.38
C ASP A 245 16.23 5.07 -7.79
N PRO A 246 16.52 3.77 -8.06
CA PRO A 246 15.49 2.80 -8.46
C PRO A 246 14.35 2.65 -7.46
N ALA A 247 14.58 2.86 -6.15
CA ALA A 247 13.53 2.76 -5.14
C ALA A 247 12.57 3.96 -5.18
N VAL A 248 13.03 5.15 -5.57
CA VAL A 248 12.19 6.34 -5.79
C VAL A 248 11.34 6.15 -7.04
N ILE A 249 11.95 5.75 -8.16
CA ILE A 249 11.21 5.46 -9.41
C ILE A 249 10.17 4.36 -9.16
N ARG A 250 10.54 3.31 -8.43
CA ARG A 250 9.63 2.22 -8.08
C ARG A 250 8.43 2.69 -7.27
N ALA A 251 8.62 3.62 -6.34
CA ALA A 251 7.52 4.22 -5.59
C ALA A 251 6.58 5.01 -6.52
N ALA A 252 7.14 5.80 -7.46
CA ALA A 252 6.36 6.53 -8.46
C ALA A 252 5.55 5.59 -9.36
N VAL A 253 6.18 4.51 -9.87
CA VAL A 253 5.50 3.46 -10.65
C VAL A 253 4.38 2.79 -9.84
N GLY A 254 4.60 2.57 -8.54
CA GLY A 254 3.59 2.00 -7.63
C GLY A 254 2.36 2.87 -7.50
N VAL A 255 2.55 4.15 -7.22
CA VAL A 255 1.43 5.11 -7.11
C VAL A 255 0.71 5.27 -8.46
N LEU A 256 1.45 5.33 -9.58
CA LEU A 256 0.83 5.38 -10.89
C LEU A 256 -0.02 4.13 -11.18
N ALA A 257 0.46 2.95 -10.79
CA ALA A 257 -0.30 1.71 -10.96
C ALA A 257 -1.63 1.71 -10.16
N GLU A 258 -1.67 2.38 -9.01
CA GLU A 258 -2.90 2.51 -8.22
C GLU A 258 -4.00 3.33 -8.94
N PHE A 259 -3.65 4.20 -9.90
CA PHE A 259 -4.63 4.88 -10.74
C PHE A 259 -5.33 3.96 -11.75
N SER A 260 -4.93 2.69 -11.84
CA SER A 260 -5.56 1.72 -12.76
C SER A 260 -7.07 1.54 -12.54
N TYR A 261 -7.60 1.80 -11.32
CA TYR A 261 -9.05 1.78 -11.06
C TYR A 261 -9.83 2.89 -11.80
N LEU A 262 -9.14 3.94 -12.30
CA LEU A 262 -9.70 5.00 -13.14
C LEU A 262 -9.58 4.69 -14.64
N VAL A 263 -8.82 3.64 -15.01
CA VAL A 263 -8.68 3.23 -16.40
C VAL A 263 -9.95 2.50 -16.85
N ASN A 264 -10.47 2.90 -18.00
CA ASN A 264 -11.67 2.33 -18.60
C ASN A 264 -11.55 2.32 -20.13
N GLU A 265 -12.58 1.85 -20.85
CA GLU A 265 -12.57 1.75 -22.30
C GLU A 265 -12.28 3.10 -23.01
N ASP A 266 -12.73 4.22 -22.43
CA ASP A 266 -12.60 5.54 -23.06
C ASP A 266 -11.18 6.10 -22.94
N ASN A 267 -10.42 5.73 -21.90
CA ASN A 267 -9.12 6.32 -21.60
C ASN A 267 -7.93 5.35 -21.64
N LYS A 268 -8.19 4.04 -21.78
CA LYS A 268 -7.13 3.00 -21.77
C LYS A 268 -6.05 3.22 -22.84
N ALA A 269 -6.43 3.73 -24.03
CA ALA A 269 -5.47 4.01 -25.09
C ALA A 269 -4.54 5.19 -24.74
N ALA A 270 -5.07 6.23 -24.11
CA ALA A 270 -4.28 7.37 -23.64
C ALA A 270 -3.35 6.95 -22.48
N TYR A 271 -3.84 6.14 -21.54
CA TYR A 271 -3.03 5.60 -20.46
C TYR A 271 -1.90 4.71 -21.00
N ALA A 272 -2.20 3.80 -21.94
CA ALA A 272 -1.18 2.97 -22.60
C ALA A 272 -0.09 3.82 -23.28
N LYS A 273 -0.48 4.91 -23.96
CA LYS A 273 0.46 5.84 -24.60
C LYS A 273 1.36 6.52 -23.57
N LEU A 274 0.81 7.02 -22.46
CA LEU A 274 1.57 7.60 -21.34
C LEU A 274 2.64 6.60 -20.83
N LEU A 275 2.24 5.34 -20.60
CA LEU A 275 3.13 4.30 -20.10
C LEU A 275 4.24 3.97 -21.09
N ASN A 276 3.92 3.83 -22.36
CA ASN A 276 4.91 3.55 -23.42
C ASN A 276 5.92 4.69 -23.58
N GLN A 277 5.49 5.93 -23.49
CA GLN A 277 6.37 7.08 -23.62
C GLN A 277 7.31 7.26 -22.42
N ASN A 278 6.80 7.10 -21.21
CA ASN A 278 7.55 7.46 -20.00
C ASN A 278 8.31 6.28 -19.36
N TYR A 279 7.80 5.05 -19.48
CA TYR A 279 8.34 3.92 -18.72
C TYR A 279 8.87 2.76 -19.57
N MET A 280 8.39 2.58 -20.81
CA MET A 280 8.93 1.53 -21.69
C MET A 280 10.43 1.71 -21.98
N PRO A 281 10.96 2.92 -22.22
CA PRO A 281 12.41 3.10 -22.39
C PRO A 281 13.22 2.63 -21.18
N LEU A 282 12.70 2.81 -19.97
CA LEU A 282 13.36 2.36 -18.75
C LEU A 282 13.36 0.83 -18.64
N LEU A 283 12.22 0.17 -18.93
CA LEU A 283 12.16 -1.30 -18.95
C LEU A 283 13.13 -1.87 -20.00
N ASN A 284 13.20 -1.27 -21.18
CA ASN A 284 14.12 -1.68 -22.24
C ASN A 284 15.60 -1.55 -21.81
N LYS A 285 15.94 -0.48 -21.07
CA LYS A 285 17.28 -0.30 -20.48
C LYS A 285 17.61 -1.36 -19.42
N LEU A 286 16.66 -1.68 -18.56
CA LEU A 286 16.82 -2.68 -17.51
C LEU A 286 16.79 -4.12 -18.05
N THR A 287 16.18 -4.34 -19.20
CA THR A 287 15.87 -5.65 -19.81
C THR A 287 15.08 -6.56 -18.88
N LEU A 288 14.54 -7.68 -19.37
CA LEU A 288 13.89 -8.71 -18.51
C LEU A 288 14.89 -9.72 -17.95
N SER A 289 16.15 -9.69 -18.41
CA SER A 289 17.22 -10.54 -17.90
C SER A 289 17.83 -9.92 -16.65
N GLN A 290 17.94 -10.70 -15.59
CA GLN A 290 18.61 -10.28 -14.38
C GLN A 290 20.13 -10.33 -14.56
N SER A 291 20.83 -9.27 -14.11
CA SER A 291 22.29 -9.20 -14.08
C SER A 291 22.80 -9.51 -12.66
N GLU A 292 24.00 -10.07 -12.54
CA GLU A 292 24.68 -10.25 -11.25
C GLU A 292 24.96 -8.91 -10.52
N GLN A 293 24.96 -7.81 -11.26
CA GLN A 293 25.19 -6.46 -10.73
C GLN A 293 23.90 -5.80 -10.22
N ASP A 294 22.72 -6.41 -10.45
CA ASP A 294 21.44 -5.85 -10.04
C ASP A 294 21.28 -5.96 -8.51
N ASN A 295 21.10 -4.83 -7.86
CA ASN A 295 20.68 -4.83 -6.46
C ASN A 295 19.16 -5.12 -6.34
N ALA A 296 18.71 -5.32 -5.12
CA ALA A 296 17.31 -5.67 -4.82
C ALA A 296 16.30 -4.62 -5.34
N ASP A 297 16.65 -3.33 -5.35
CA ASP A 297 15.75 -2.26 -5.80
C ASP A 297 15.61 -2.25 -7.32
N VAL A 298 16.70 -2.51 -8.06
CA VAL A 298 16.66 -2.69 -9.52
C VAL A 298 15.81 -3.89 -9.90
N ILE A 299 15.95 -5.03 -9.19
CA ILE A 299 15.16 -6.23 -9.45
C ILE A 299 13.67 -5.94 -9.23
N ARG A 300 13.32 -5.28 -8.11
CA ARG A 300 11.93 -4.92 -7.78
C ARG A 300 11.35 -3.92 -8.77
N LEU A 301 12.13 -2.91 -9.17
CA LEU A 301 11.70 -1.92 -10.17
C LEU A 301 11.42 -2.60 -11.53
N ARG A 302 12.32 -3.48 -11.99
CA ARG A 302 12.12 -4.26 -13.22
C ARG A 302 10.83 -5.06 -13.18
N ASN A 303 10.59 -5.80 -12.10
CA ASN A 303 9.38 -6.62 -11.96
C ASN A 303 8.12 -5.77 -11.97
N GLN A 304 8.12 -4.62 -11.29
CA GLN A 304 6.97 -3.72 -11.22
C GLN A 304 6.69 -3.04 -12.56
N LEU A 305 7.73 -2.56 -13.25
CA LEU A 305 7.62 -2.00 -14.61
C LEU A 305 7.09 -3.05 -15.58
N TYR A 306 7.62 -4.28 -15.50
CA TYR A 306 7.18 -5.37 -16.35
C TYR A 306 5.70 -5.69 -16.13
N SER A 307 5.25 -5.75 -14.88
CA SER A 307 3.84 -5.96 -14.55
C SER A 307 2.95 -4.83 -15.08
N LEU A 308 3.27 -3.57 -14.75
CA LEU A 308 2.49 -2.40 -15.17
C LEU A 308 2.39 -2.28 -16.69
N LEU A 309 3.53 -2.37 -17.37
CA LEU A 309 3.59 -2.24 -18.83
C LEU A 309 2.94 -3.44 -19.53
N GLY A 310 3.18 -4.65 -19.06
CA GLY A 310 2.58 -5.86 -19.63
C GLY A 310 1.07 -5.92 -19.50
N THR A 311 0.52 -5.27 -18.46
CA THR A 311 -0.93 -5.23 -18.23
C THR A 311 -1.62 -4.09 -18.98
N HIS A 312 -0.98 -2.91 -19.07
CA HIS A 312 -1.67 -1.69 -19.48
C HIS A 312 -1.07 -0.97 -20.70
N SER A 313 0.09 -1.40 -21.23
CA SER A 313 0.73 -0.67 -22.33
C SER A 313 0.24 -1.05 -23.73
N ASN A 314 -0.53 -2.13 -23.87
CA ASN A 314 -0.96 -2.68 -25.16
C ASN A 314 0.24 -2.89 -26.13
N ASN A 315 1.37 -3.38 -25.62
CA ASN A 315 2.59 -3.55 -26.40
C ASN A 315 2.74 -5.00 -26.87
N ASP A 316 2.46 -5.26 -28.15
CA ASP A 316 2.46 -6.61 -28.73
C ASP A 316 3.81 -7.32 -28.58
N GLN A 317 4.94 -6.59 -28.74
CA GLN A 317 6.27 -7.19 -28.58
C GLN A 317 6.51 -7.69 -27.16
N LEU A 318 6.02 -6.92 -26.15
CA LEU A 318 6.11 -7.32 -24.75
C LEU A 318 5.23 -8.54 -24.45
N VAL A 319 4.05 -8.61 -25.06
CA VAL A 319 3.13 -9.78 -24.97
C VAL A 319 3.78 -11.01 -25.58
N GLU A 320 4.31 -10.92 -26.81
CA GLU A 320 5.00 -12.04 -27.50
C GLU A 320 6.19 -12.54 -26.67
N GLN A 321 7.01 -11.63 -26.14
CA GLN A 321 8.13 -11.97 -25.27
C GLN A 321 7.65 -12.68 -24.00
N SER A 322 6.56 -12.22 -23.40
CA SER A 322 5.96 -12.81 -22.20
C SER A 322 5.44 -14.24 -22.46
N VAL A 323 4.77 -14.45 -23.58
CA VAL A 323 4.33 -15.80 -24.02
C VAL A 323 5.53 -16.74 -24.14
N LYS A 324 6.63 -16.29 -24.73
CA LYS A 324 7.87 -17.09 -24.87
C LYS A 324 8.46 -17.43 -23.49
N ILE A 325 8.59 -16.45 -22.60
CA ILE A 325 9.12 -16.64 -21.24
C ILE A 325 8.21 -17.60 -20.43
N ALA A 326 6.90 -17.42 -20.49
CA ALA A 326 5.93 -18.28 -19.82
C ALA A 326 6.06 -19.73 -20.28
N LYS A 327 6.09 -20.00 -21.60
CA LYS A 327 6.27 -21.35 -22.17
C LYS A 327 7.60 -21.97 -21.75
N GLN A 328 8.69 -21.19 -21.75
CA GLN A 328 10.01 -21.64 -21.31
C GLN A 328 9.99 -22.05 -19.84
N TYR A 329 9.41 -21.23 -18.95
CA TYR A 329 9.30 -21.54 -17.52
C TYR A 329 8.41 -22.75 -17.24
N LEU A 330 7.29 -22.91 -17.97
CA LEU A 330 6.40 -24.05 -17.83
C LEU A 330 7.07 -25.38 -18.26
N ALA A 331 8.01 -25.32 -19.21
CA ALA A 331 8.81 -26.48 -19.61
C ALA A 331 9.92 -26.79 -18.59
N ASP A 332 10.56 -25.76 -18.04
CA ASP A 332 11.61 -25.87 -17.01
C ASP A 332 11.53 -24.69 -16.04
N THR A 333 11.02 -24.95 -14.83
CA THR A 333 10.81 -23.92 -13.79
C THR A 333 12.10 -23.33 -13.20
N SER A 334 13.25 -23.85 -13.59
CA SER A 334 14.57 -23.27 -13.24
C SER A 334 15.12 -22.30 -14.28
N SER A 335 14.52 -22.24 -15.45
CA SER A 335 15.02 -21.51 -16.64
C SER A 335 14.94 -19.99 -16.52
N VAL A 336 14.02 -19.48 -15.65
CA VAL A 336 13.76 -18.04 -15.48
C VAL A 336 13.47 -17.75 -14.00
N PRO A 337 13.91 -16.59 -13.45
CA PRO A 337 13.54 -16.20 -12.08
C PRO A 337 12.00 -16.14 -11.90
N SER A 338 11.51 -16.68 -10.77
CA SER A 338 10.08 -16.79 -10.48
C SER A 338 9.30 -15.46 -10.57
N GLY A 339 9.93 -14.33 -10.19
CA GLY A 339 9.30 -13.02 -10.29
C GLY A 339 9.00 -12.58 -11.72
N ILE A 340 9.93 -12.84 -12.65
CA ILE A 340 9.74 -12.58 -14.09
C ILE A 340 8.75 -13.60 -14.68
N ALA A 341 8.89 -14.88 -14.31
CA ALA A 341 8.03 -15.94 -14.81
C ALA A 341 6.57 -15.75 -14.43
N GLY A 342 6.29 -15.34 -13.19
CA GLY A 342 4.93 -15.06 -12.73
C GLY A 342 4.26 -13.96 -13.54
N THR A 343 4.94 -12.84 -13.74
CA THR A 343 4.43 -11.73 -14.58
C THR A 343 4.26 -12.18 -16.03
N ALA A 344 5.19 -12.97 -16.57
CA ALA A 344 5.09 -13.49 -17.93
C ALA A 344 3.86 -14.41 -18.11
N ILE A 345 3.58 -15.28 -17.14
CA ILE A 345 2.38 -16.13 -17.14
C ILE A 345 1.10 -15.27 -17.11
N GLU A 346 1.07 -14.25 -16.23
CA GLU A 346 -0.09 -13.38 -16.13
C GLU A 346 -0.36 -12.64 -17.46
N ILE A 347 0.66 -12.03 -18.06
CA ILE A 347 0.53 -11.33 -19.35
C ILE A 347 0.10 -12.30 -20.46
N ALA A 348 0.72 -13.49 -20.53
CA ALA A 348 0.40 -14.48 -21.53
C ALA A 348 -1.03 -15.00 -21.42
N THR A 349 -1.50 -15.27 -20.20
CA THR A 349 -2.87 -15.78 -19.97
C THR A 349 -3.93 -14.69 -20.16
N ARG A 350 -3.65 -13.46 -19.75
CA ARG A 350 -4.51 -12.28 -19.96
C ARG A 350 -4.74 -11.99 -21.45
N ASN A 351 -3.71 -12.14 -22.28
CA ASN A 351 -3.76 -11.86 -23.72
C ASN A 351 -4.04 -13.13 -24.57
N SER A 352 -4.40 -14.27 -23.94
CA SER A 352 -4.74 -15.48 -24.68
C SER A 352 -6.16 -15.40 -25.22
N GLU A 353 -6.38 -16.01 -26.41
CA GLU A 353 -7.72 -16.16 -26.96
C GLU A 353 -8.60 -17.02 -26.04
N GLN A 354 -9.92 -16.74 -26.02
CA GLN A 354 -10.85 -17.50 -25.17
C GLN A 354 -10.75 -19.00 -25.37
N GLY A 355 -10.59 -19.47 -26.61
CA GLY A 355 -10.41 -20.88 -26.92
C GLY A 355 -9.13 -21.53 -26.39
N GLU A 356 -8.12 -20.73 -26.02
CA GLU A 356 -6.82 -21.20 -25.53
C GLU A 356 -6.72 -21.19 -24.00
N GLN A 357 -7.60 -20.47 -23.28
CA GLN A 357 -7.51 -20.31 -21.83
C GLN A 357 -7.49 -21.64 -21.07
N GLY A 358 -8.34 -22.59 -21.49
CA GLY A 358 -8.36 -23.95 -20.93
C GLY A 358 -7.05 -24.71 -21.14
N THR A 359 -6.37 -24.50 -22.26
CA THR A 359 -5.07 -25.12 -22.56
C THR A 359 -3.98 -24.55 -21.68
N TRP A 360 -3.94 -23.22 -21.52
CA TRP A 360 -3.03 -22.55 -20.59
C TRP A 360 -3.23 -23.06 -19.16
N PHE A 361 -4.48 -23.09 -18.69
CA PHE A 361 -4.80 -23.61 -17.35
C PHE A 361 -4.25 -25.02 -17.13
N ASN A 362 -4.55 -25.95 -18.04
CA ASN A 362 -4.10 -27.35 -17.92
C ASN A 362 -2.57 -27.44 -17.88
N THR A 363 -1.86 -26.69 -18.76
CA THR A 363 -0.40 -26.68 -18.81
C THR A 363 0.20 -26.15 -17.51
N ILE A 364 -0.37 -25.06 -16.94
CA ILE A 364 0.09 -24.49 -15.67
C ILE A 364 -0.16 -25.49 -14.51
N VAL A 365 -1.32 -26.13 -14.45
CA VAL A 365 -1.64 -27.11 -13.40
C VAL A 365 -0.75 -28.35 -13.50
N GLU A 366 -0.40 -28.81 -14.70
CA GLU A 366 0.57 -29.89 -14.88
C GLU A 366 1.97 -29.51 -14.34
N ALA A 367 2.44 -28.30 -14.63
CA ALA A 367 3.70 -27.79 -14.09
C ALA A 367 3.63 -27.65 -12.56
N PHE A 368 2.51 -27.17 -12.02
CA PHE A 368 2.26 -27.05 -10.58
C PHE A 368 2.33 -28.41 -9.87
N LYS A 369 1.73 -29.46 -10.43
CA LYS A 369 1.77 -30.82 -9.85
C LYS A 369 3.18 -31.40 -9.86
N LYS A 370 4.00 -31.06 -10.85
CA LYS A 370 5.42 -31.50 -10.94
C LYS A 370 6.34 -30.72 -10.03
N ALA A 371 6.01 -29.47 -9.69
CA ALA A 371 6.84 -28.58 -8.88
C ALA A 371 7.01 -29.12 -7.46
N GLN A 372 8.25 -29.07 -6.95
CA GLN A 372 8.59 -29.49 -5.59
C GLN A 372 8.72 -28.31 -4.63
N LEU A 373 9.14 -27.14 -5.14
CA LEU A 373 9.41 -25.96 -4.32
C LEU A 373 8.12 -25.15 -4.09
N PRO A 374 7.81 -24.76 -2.83
CA PRO A 374 6.60 -23.98 -2.53
C PRO A 374 6.51 -22.65 -3.26
N ASN A 375 7.61 -21.93 -3.44
CA ASN A 375 7.65 -20.67 -4.18
C ASN A 375 7.32 -20.87 -5.67
N VAL A 376 7.79 -21.94 -6.30
CA VAL A 376 7.44 -22.29 -7.67
C VAL A 376 5.95 -22.60 -7.79
N LYS A 377 5.40 -23.40 -6.86
CA LYS A 377 3.97 -23.67 -6.78
C LYS A 377 3.16 -22.38 -6.68
N SER A 378 3.54 -21.48 -5.79
CA SER A 378 2.87 -20.19 -5.62
C SER A 378 2.94 -19.35 -6.89
N THR A 379 4.10 -19.27 -7.54
CA THR A 379 4.25 -18.54 -8.82
C THR A 379 3.29 -19.09 -9.87
N LEU A 380 3.21 -20.41 -10.06
CA LEU A 380 2.35 -21.03 -11.06
C LEU A 380 0.87 -20.73 -10.82
N VAL A 381 0.42 -20.85 -9.56
CA VAL A 381 -1.02 -20.76 -9.23
C VAL A 381 -1.50 -19.31 -9.16
N TYR A 382 -0.70 -18.42 -8.57
CA TYR A 382 -1.14 -17.02 -8.35
C TYR A 382 -0.89 -16.08 -9.54
N SER A 383 -0.26 -16.57 -10.60
CA SER A 383 -0.03 -15.78 -11.82
C SER A 383 -1.06 -16.04 -12.93
N MET A 384 -2.02 -16.95 -12.72
CA MET A 384 -3.06 -17.22 -13.71
C MET A 384 -4.04 -16.05 -13.84
N TYR A 385 -4.40 -15.72 -15.08
CA TYR A 385 -5.46 -14.76 -15.39
C TYR A 385 -6.39 -15.36 -16.44
N PHE A 386 -7.66 -15.54 -16.09
CA PHE A 386 -8.67 -16.09 -16.99
C PHE A 386 -10.01 -15.38 -16.79
N GLU A 387 -10.79 -15.28 -17.87
CA GLU A 387 -12.11 -14.64 -17.89
C GLU A 387 -13.22 -15.57 -18.40
N ASP A 388 -12.88 -16.63 -19.16
CA ASP A 388 -13.92 -17.56 -19.60
C ASP A 388 -14.46 -18.39 -18.43
N LYS A 389 -15.79 -18.55 -18.40
CA LYS A 389 -16.51 -19.21 -17.30
C LYS A 389 -15.97 -20.60 -16.97
N ALA A 390 -15.65 -21.40 -17.98
CA ALA A 390 -15.24 -22.78 -17.77
C ALA A 390 -13.86 -22.85 -17.09
N THR A 391 -12.93 -21.99 -17.50
CA THR A 391 -11.58 -21.93 -16.93
C THR A 391 -11.57 -21.25 -15.57
N VAL A 392 -12.35 -20.18 -15.36
CA VAL A 392 -12.56 -19.55 -14.05
C VAL A 392 -13.08 -20.58 -13.03
N PHE A 393 -14.07 -21.38 -13.40
CA PHE A 393 -14.61 -22.41 -12.50
C PHE A 393 -13.58 -23.50 -12.20
N LYS A 394 -12.80 -23.97 -13.18
CA LYS A 394 -11.69 -24.90 -12.94
C LYS A 394 -10.63 -24.31 -11.99
N MET A 395 -10.33 -23.03 -12.12
CA MET A 395 -9.38 -22.36 -11.23
C MET A 395 -9.92 -22.27 -9.80
N LEU A 396 -11.20 -21.96 -9.61
CA LEU A 396 -11.86 -21.96 -8.31
C LEU A 396 -12.01 -23.37 -7.73
N ASP A 397 -12.34 -24.39 -8.57
CA ASP A 397 -12.41 -25.79 -8.13
C ASP A 397 -11.05 -26.31 -7.66
N LEU A 398 -9.94 -25.86 -8.27
CA LEU A 398 -8.58 -26.17 -7.82
C LEU A 398 -8.36 -25.70 -6.38
N ALA A 399 -8.95 -24.58 -5.97
CA ALA A 399 -8.83 -24.07 -4.59
C ALA A 399 -9.45 -25.02 -3.55
N LEU A 400 -10.38 -25.90 -3.94
CA LEU A 400 -11.02 -26.89 -3.06
C LEU A 400 -10.28 -28.24 -3.04
N THR A 401 -9.31 -28.48 -3.92
CA THR A 401 -8.55 -29.74 -3.95
C THR A 401 -7.50 -29.79 -2.84
N ASP A 402 -7.04 -30.99 -2.49
CA ASP A 402 -5.96 -31.19 -1.51
C ASP A 402 -4.59 -30.68 -1.99
N ASP A 403 -4.45 -30.39 -3.28
CA ASP A 403 -3.25 -29.76 -3.85
C ASP A 403 -3.02 -28.34 -3.33
N ILE A 404 -4.09 -27.65 -2.92
CA ILE A 404 -4.04 -26.29 -2.32
C ILE A 404 -4.24 -26.40 -0.80
N THR A 405 -3.30 -25.86 -0.04
CA THR A 405 -3.39 -25.87 1.42
C THR A 405 -4.54 -24.99 1.93
N PRO A 406 -5.14 -25.30 3.10
CA PRO A 406 -6.21 -24.48 3.69
C PRO A 406 -5.84 -22.99 3.81
N ALA A 407 -4.60 -22.68 4.17
CA ALA A 407 -4.11 -21.30 4.25
C ALA A 407 -4.07 -20.60 2.89
N ASN A 408 -3.86 -21.32 1.80
CA ASN A 408 -3.75 -20.77 0.45
C ASN A 408 -5.10 -20.73 -0.30
N THR A 409 -6.12 -21.41 0.21
CA THR A 409 -7.46 -21.47 -0.43
C THR A 409 -8.03 -20.06 -0.65
N MET A 410 -8.00 -19.20 0.37
CA MET A 410 -8.49 -17.82 0.25
C MET A 410 -7.75 -17.03 -0.82
N TYR A 411 -6.41 -17.15 -0.90
CA TYR A 411 -5.62 -16.40 -1.89
C TYR A 411 -5.95 -16.78 -3.34
N MET A 412 -6.35 -18.02 -3.58
CA MET A 412 -6.85 -18.46 -4.90
C MET A 412 -8.16 -17.77 -5.26
N VAL A 413 -9.10 -17.69 -4.32
CA VAL A 413 -10.38 -17.00 -4.52
C VAL A 413 -10.16 -15.50 -4.71
N VAL A 414 -9.30 -14.88 -3.90
CA VAL A 414 -8.87 -13.48 -4.06
C VAL A 414 -8.28 -13.22 -5.44
N ARG A 415 -7.45 -14.15 -5.95
CA ARG A 415 -6.85 -14.00 -7.29
C ARG A 415 -7.92 -13.97 -8.37
N VAL A 416 -8.91 -14.85 -8.30
CA VAL A 416 -10.04 -14.84 -9.26
C VAL A 416 -10.87 -13.57 -9.13
N ALA A 417 -11.19 -13.13 -7.90
CA ALA A 417 -11.95 -11.90 -7.68
C ALA A 417 -11.26 -10.68 -8.33
N ARG A 418 -9.92 -10.60 -8.20
CA ARG A 418 -9.13 -9.49 -8.79
C ARG A 418 -8.98 -9.56 -10.31
N ASN A 419 -9.22 -10.71 -10.92
CA ASN A 419 -9.15 -10.89 -12.37
C ASN A 419 -10.45 -10.48 -13.07
N LEU A 420 -11.56 -10.43 -12.35
CA LEU A 420 -12.88 -10.19 -12.91
C LEU A 420 -13.37 -8.77 -12.59
N ASP A 421 -13.74 -8.02 -13.62
CA ASP A 421 -14.41 -6.73 -13.44
C ASP A 421 -15.87 -6.93 -12.97
N ASP A 422 -16.55 -7.97 -13.51
CA ASP A 422 -17.88 -8.41 -13.10
C ASP A 422 -17.78 -9.71 -12.27
N HIS A 423 -18.20 -9.64 -11.01
CA HIS A 423 -18.11 -10.73 -10.06
C HIS A 423 -19.26 -11.77 -10.19
N THR A 424 -20.10 -11.71 -11.22
CA THR A 424 -21.21 -12.65 -11.42
C THR A 424 -20.72 -14.11 -11.39
N LEU A 425 -19.65 -14.43 -12.11
CA LEU A 425 -19.07 -15.78 -12.13
C LEU A 425 -18.54 -16.21 -10.76
N LEU A 426 -17.90 -15.29 -10.05
CA LEU A 426 -17.38 -15.54 -8.72
C LEU A 426 -18.52 -15.91 -7.74
N TYR A 427 -19.57 -15.10 -7.69
CA TYR A 427 -20.70 -15.35 -6.77
C TYR A 427 -21.58 -16.53 -7.20
N GLU A 428 -21.66 -16.84 -8.50
CA GLU A 428 -22.28 -18.07 -8.96
C GLU A 428 -21.55 -19.31 -8.40
N TRP A 429 -20.23 -19.31 -8.44
CA TRP A 429 -19.43 -20.41 -7.90
C TRP A 429 -19.45 -20.44 -6.37
N LEU A 430 -19.27 -19.29 -5.71
CA LEU A 430 -19.29 -19.17 -4.23
C LEU A 430 -20.61 -19.70 -3.66
N SER A 431 -21.75 -19.37 -4.26
CA SER A 431 -23.06 -19.81 -3.79
C SER A 431 -23.23 -21.32 -3.83
N LYS A 432 -22.64 -21.99 -4.85
CA LYS A 432 -22.69 -23.44 -4.99
C LYS A 432 -21.73 -24.18 -4.06
N ASN A 433 -20.56 -23.57 -3.77
CA ASN A 433 -19.46 -24.23 -3.08
C ASN A 433 -19.19 -23.67 -1.68
N LYS A 434 -20.08 -22.80 -1.19
CA LYS A 434 -19.94 -22.07 0.07
C LYS A 434 -19.51 -22.96 1.23
N ASP A 435 -20.25 -24.04 1.49
CA ASP A 435 -20.05 -24.87 2.68
C ASP A 435 -18.70 -25.62 2.61
N ALA A 436 -18.32 -26.12 1.43
CA ALA A 436 -17.03 -26.76 1.21
C ALA A 436 -15.87 -25.78 1.35
N LEU A 437 -16.03 -24.56 0.83
CA LEU A 437 -15.01 -23.50 0.91
C LEU A 437 -14.79 -23.06 2.35
N LEU A 438 -15.86 -22.73 3.08
CA LEU A 438 -15.78 -22.26 4.46
C LEU A 438 -15.26 -23.36 5.41
N ALA A 439 -15.64 -24.62 5.19
CA ALA A 439 -15.12 -25.75 5.98
C ALA A 439 -13.62 -26.02 5.74
N LYS A 440 -13.10 -25.67 4.56
CA LYS A 440 -11.68 -25.87 4.23
C LYS A 440 -10.78 -24.78 4.80
N MET A 441 -11.26 -23.53 4.87
CA MET A 441 -10.46 -22.39 5.32
C MET A 441 -10.33 -22.35 6.85
N PRO A 442 -9.19 -21.87 7.38
CA PRO A 442 -9.07 -21.54 8.79
C PRO A 442 -10.07 -20.44 9.20
N ASP A 443 -10.61 -20.48 10.43
CA ASP A 443 -11.58 -19.50 10.94
C ASP A 443 -11.15 -18.05 10.76
N TYR A 444 -9.86 -17.78 10.93
CA TYR A 444 -9.27 -16.46 10.69
C TYR A 444 -9.45 -15.97 9.24
N HIS A 445 -9.33 -16.86 8.25
CA HIS A 445 -9.55 -16.52 6.85
C HIS A 445 -11.05 -16.38 6.54
N VAL A 446 -11.88 -17.22 7.15
CA VAL A 446 -13.35 -17.14 6.99
C VAL A 446 -13.86 -15.78 7.47
N SER A 447 -13.43 -15.30 8.63
CA SER A 447 -13.85 -14.00 9.17
C SER A 447 -13.44 -12.81 8.32
N ARG A 448 -12.32 -12.91 7.59
CA ARG A 448 -11.76 -11.84 6.74
C ARG A 448 -12.07 -11.99 5.26
N MET A 449 -12.78 -13.04 4.87
CA MET A 449 -13.14 -13.29 3.47
C MET A 449 -13.87 -12.09 2.83
N PRO A 450 -14.84 -11.40 3.50
CA PRO A 450 -15.49 -10.23 2.90
C PRO A 450 -14.48 -9.14 2.50
N GLU A 451 -13.57 -8.79 3.39
CA GLU A 451 -12.55 -7.76 3.19
C GLU A 451 -11.62 -8.10 2.01
N PHE A 452 -11.07 -9.32 1.96
CA PHE A 452 -10.05 -9.67 0.97
C PHE A 452 -10.58 -10.07 -0.40
N VAL A 453 -11.76 -10.70 -0.45
CA VAL A 453 -12.34 -11.25 -1.68
C VAL A 453 -13.29 -10.26 -2.35
N SER A 454 -13.98 -9.44 -1.57
CA SER A 454 -15.19 -8.77 -2.05
C SER A 454 -15.14 -7.24 -2.00
N THR A 455 -14.04 -6.62 -1.54
CA THR A 455 -13.84 -5.18 -1.70
C THR A 455 -13.75 -4.81 -3.17
N THR A 456 -14.56 -3.84 -3.60
CA THR A 456 -14.77 -3.51 -5.03
C THR A 456 -15.05 -2.02 -5.24
N CYS A 457 -14.82 -1.54 -6.48
CA CYS A 457 -15.22 -0.19 -6.92
C CYS A 457 -16.51 -0.21 -7.78
N SER A 458 -17.30 -1.28 -7.73
CA SER A 458 -18.56 -1.46 -8.45
C SER A 458 -19.73 -1.62 -7.48
N ALA A 459 -20.81 -0.87 -7.72
CA ALA A 459 -22.03 -0.96 -6.90
C ALA A 459 -22.70 -2.33 -7.09
N GLU A 460 -22.69 -2.85 -8.30
CA GLU A 460 -23.28 -4.15 -8.65
C GLU A 460 -22.53 -5.30 -7.95
N ASN A 461 -21.20 -5.26 -7.98
CA ASN A 461 -20.38 -6.25 -7.27
C ASN A 461 -20.57 -6.17 -5.76
N LEU A 462 -20.70 -4.96 -5.19
CA LEU A 462 -20.96 -4.77 -3.76
C LEU A 462 -22.34 -5.30 -3.36
N GLU A 463 -23.37 -5.15 -4.22
CA GLU A 463 -24.70 -5.71 -3.99
C GLU A 463 -24.65 -7.25 -3.94
N MET A 464 -23.95 -7.89 -4.89
CA MET A 464 -23.73 -9.33 -4.90
C MET A 464 -23.00 -9.80 -3.63
N ALA A 465 -21.96 -9.06 -3.20
CA ALA A 465 -21.24 -9.34 -1.97
C ALA A 465 -22.15 -9.31 -0.75
N ASN A 466 -22.92 -8.23 -0.59
CA ASN A 466 -23.85 -8.07 0.52
C ASN A 466 -24.89 -9.21 0.54
N ALA A 467 -25.46 -9.57 -0.61
CA ALA A 467 -26.41 -10.67 -0.70
C ALA A 467 -25.79 -12.01 -0.31
N PHE A 468 -24.54 -12.26 -0.64
CA PHE A 468 -23.82 -13.49 -0.30
C PHE A 468 -23.52 -13.60 1.20
N TYR A 469 -23.02 -12.49 1.82
CA TYR A 469 -22.61 -12.51 3.24
C TYR A 469 -23.74 -12.31 4.23
N ALA A 470 -24.85 -11.63 3.87
CA ALA A 470 -25.94 -11.33 4.79
C ALA A 470 -26.46 -12.56 5.58
N PRO A 471 -26.70 -13.75 4.96
CA PRO A 471 -27.21 -14.91 5.67
C PRO A 471 -26.19 -15.62 6.57
N ILE A 472 -24.88 -15.30 6.46
CA ILE A 472 -23.80 -16.01 7.16
C ILE A 472 -22.94 -15.12 8.06
N SER A 473 -23.09 -13.80 7.98
CA SER A 473 -22.25 -12.84 8.72
C SER A 473 -22.30 -13.03 10.24
N GLU A 474 -23.47 -13.40 10.79
CA GLU A 474 -23.64 -13.67 12.22
C GLU A 474 -23.26 -15.11 12.61
N THR A 475 -23.10 -16.01 11.65
CA THR A 475 -22.77 -17.43 11.90
C THR A 475 -21.30 -17.61 12.23
N TYR A 476 -20.43 -16.81 11.58
CA TYR A 476 -18.98 -16.92 11.73
C TYR A 476 -18.43 -15.75 12.54
N GLN A 477 -17.76 -16.07 13.65
CA GLN A 477 -17.22 -15.06 14.56
C GLN A 477 -16.27 -14.11 13.84
N GLY A 478 -16.54 -12.80 13.90
CA GLY A 478 -15.74 -11.75 13.26
C GLY A 478 -16.11 -11.43 11.81
N MET A 479 -16.95 -12.23 11.14
CA MET A 479 -17.32 -11.99 9.74
C MET A 479 -18.14 -10.69 9.57
N ALA A 480 -19.02 -10.36 10.51
CA ALA A 480 -19.76 -9.09 10.48
C ALA A 480 -18.83 -7.88 10.43
N ARG A 481 -17.71 -7.93 11.16
CA ARG A 481 -16.67 -6.88 11.08
C ARG A 481 -15.98 -6.85 9.70
N GLY A 482 -15.71 -8.01 9.12
CA GLY A 482 -15.16 -8.10 7.74
C GLY A 482 -16.11 -7.50 6.70
N VAL A 483 -17.43 -7.70 6.86
CA VAL A 483 -18.46 -7.08 5.99
C VAL A 483 -18.47 -5.56 6.15
N GLU A 484 -18.40 -5.05 7.37
CA GLU A 484 -18.32 -3.60 7.64
C GLU A 484 -17.11 -2.97 6.94
N ILE A 485 -15.91 -3.58 7.06
CA ILE A 485 -14.69 -3.11 6.40
C ILE A 485 -14.85 -3.14 4.88
N MET A 486 -15.33 -4.25 4.31
CA MET A 486 -15.58 -4.39 2.88
C MET A 486 -16.51 -3.27 2.35
N GLN A 487 -17.59 -2.97 3.07
CA GLN A 487 -18.54 -1.92 2.69
C GLN A 487 -17.90 -0.54 2.73
N ASP A 488 -17.17 -0.21 3.80
CA ASP A 488 -16.47 1.07 3.93
C ASP A 488 -15.44 1.27 2.81
N GLU A 489 -14.59 0.28 2.56
CA GLU A 489 -13.55 0.35 1.53
C GLU A 489 -14.16 0.42 0.12
N SER A 490 -15.22 -0.35 -0.16
CA SER A 490 -15.90 -0.32 -1.46
C SER A 490 -16.57 1.04 -1.70
N GLN A 491 -17.26 1.59 -0.70
CA GLN A 491 -17.86 2.92 -0.80
C GLN A 491 -16.80 3.99 -0.98
N GLN A 492 -15.68 3.90 -0.29
CA GLN A 492 -14.55 4.80 -0.46
C GLN A 492 -14.01 4.74 -1.89
N CYS A 493 -13.78 3.54 -2.42
CA CYS A 493 -13.30 3.37 -3.79
C CYS A 493 -14.26 3.99 -4.83
N MET A 494 -15.56 3.74 -4.70
CA MET A 494 -16.58 4.33 -5.61
C MET A 494 -16.61 5.86 -5.53
N ARG A 495 -16.49 6.45 -4.32
CA ARG A 495 -16.41 7.91 -4.15
C ARG A 495 -15.19 8.50 -4.86
N LEU A 496 -14.01 7.91 -4.64
CA LEU A 496 -12.76 8.36 -5.27
C LEU A 496 -12.83 8.22 -6.80
N LYS A 497 -13.37 7.12 -7.30
CA LYS A 497 -13.57 6.92 -8.74
C LYS A 497 -14.46 8.01 -9.32
N SER A 498 -15.59 8.30 -8.70
CA SER A 498 -16.50 9.36 -9.13
C SER A 498 -15.87 10.75 -9.08
N ALA A 499 -15.10 11.04 -8.03
CA ALA A 499 -14.47 12.35 -7.85
C ALA A 499 -13.34 12.60 -8.86
N PHE A 500 -12.53 11.59 -9.19
CA PHE A 500 -11.28 11.80 -9.92
C PHE A 500 -11.30 11.36 -11.38
N GLN A 501 -12.34 10.66 -11.84
CA GLN A 501 -12.42 10.15 -13.21
C GLN A 501 -12.28 11.26 -14.27
N ALA A 502 -12.98 12.39 -14.07
CA ALA A 502 -12.95 13.51 -15.02
C ALA A 502 -11.56 14.17 -15.07
N ASP A 503 -10.96 14.42 -13.91
CA ASP A 503 -9.63 15.05 -13.80
C ASP A 503 -8.53 14.14 -14.37
N PHE A 504 -8.64 12.83 -14.11
CA PHE A 504 -7.70 11.85 -14.68
C PHE A 504 -7.80 11.78 -16.20
N ASN A 505 -9.03 11.80 -16.75
CA ASN A 505 -9.23 11.85 -18.20
C ASN A 505 -8.66 13.15 -18.81
N ALA A 506 -8.87 14.30 -18.16
CA ALA A 506 -8.31 15.58 -18.59
C ALA A 506 -6.77 15.53 -18.60
N PHE A 507 -6.16 15.05 -17.52
CA PHE A 507 -4.71 14.88 -17.44
C PHE A 507 -4.17 13.99 -18.56
N LEU A 508 -4.78 12.82 -18.83
CA LEU A 508 -4.34 11.92 -19.90
C LEU A 508 -4.43 12.60 -21.29
N ASN A 509 -5.48 13.39 -21.53
CA ASN A 509 -5.65 14.10 -22.80
C ASN A 509 -4.61 15.21 -23.01
N GLU A 510 -4.14 15.87 -21.95
CA GLU A 510 -3.06 16.88 -22.02
C GLU A 510 -1.68 16.24 -22.33
N GLN A 511 -1.50 14.96 -22.08
CA GLN A 511 -0.27 14.23 -22.39
C GLN A 511 -0.24 13.67 -23.83
N LEU A 512 -1.36 13.76 -24.57
CA LEU A 512 -1.50 13.28 -25.95
C LEU A 512 -1.05 14.31 -26.98
#